data_928d8cfa472e7a693479930b0223f13f
#
_entry.id   928d8cfa472e7a693479930b0223f13f
#
_cell.length_a   1.000
_cell.length_b   1.000
_cell.length_c   1.000
_cell.angle_alpha   90.00
_cell.angle_beta   90.00
_cell.angle_gamma   90.00
#
_symmetry.space_group_name_H-M   'P 1'
#
loop_
_entity.id
_entity.type
_entity.pdbx_description
1 polymer ?
#
loop_
_entity_poly.entity_id
_entity_poly.type
_entity_poly.pdbx_seq_one_letter_code
_entity_poly.pdbx_strand_id
1 'polypeptide(L)'
;MAKLEKEIKILDVDVESMRKKLEEIEAEYKGQKEQKIYVYDIPTLYYRYLEIRELLKSESSIIINANKKKLEVLILEYQDLVDADELSLIEKQFGLKSINEILERSTNEIVSFLENSIVEKSFKKFMINENKWLRLRQSNDKVLLTSKHILEKKNTNFQNVLETEIEVSSLEETNLLLESIGIAKRSYQEKIRYSYKYKSAEIEVDIWPLLKPYMEIECDDENTINELIYLLDVKEKEIVSLNTEQLYKRINIDVHSMSELKF
;
A
#
# COMPACT_ATOMS: atom_id res chain seq x y z
N MET A 1 -11.50 10.25 -4.28
CA MET A 1 -12.19 8.95 -4.09
C MET A 1 -11.14 7.88 -4.27
N ALA A 2 -11.19 6.80 -3.49
CA ALA A 2 -10.29 5.68 -3.67
C ALA A 2 -10.61 4.96 -4.99
N LYS A 3 -9.59 4.62 -5.78
CA LYS A 3 -9.68 3.89 -7.04
C LYS A 3 -9.18 2.47 -6.84
N LEU A 4 -9.88 1.49 -7.40
CA LEU A 4 -9.41 0.11 -7.49
C LEU A 4 -8.70 -0.06 -8.82
N GLU A 5 -7.46 -0.49 -8.80
CA GLU A 5 -6.62 -0.65 -9.99
C GLU A 5 -6.25 -2.13 -10.17
N LYS A 6 -6.27 -2.60 -11.41
CA LYS A 6 -5.74 -3.91 -11.79
C LYS A 6 -4.44 -3.70 -12.53
N GLU A 7 -3.35 -4.24 -12.01
CA GLU A 7 -2.02 -4.09 -12.60
C GLU A 7 -1.33 -5.45 -12.80
N ILE A 8 -0.55 -5.54 -13.86
CA ILE A 8 0.41 -6.61 -14.10
C ILE A 8 1.78 -6.03 -14.43
N LYS A 9 2.83 -6.78 -14.17
CA LYS A 9 4.22 -6.42 -14.54
C LYS A 9 4.81 -7.49 -15.43
N ILE A 10 5.40 -7.06 -16.54
CA ILE A 10 6.16 -7.88 -17.47
C ILE A 10 7.63 -7.64 -17.19
N LEU A 11 8.33 -8.66 -16.71
CA LEU A 11 9.70 -8.53 -16.22
C LEU A 11 10.73 -8.59 -17.32
N ASP A 12 11.93 -8.07 -17.04
CA ASP A 12 13.14 -8.20 -17.85
C ASP A 12 12.95 -7.71 -19.29
N VAL A 13 12.36 -6.50 -19.43
CA VAL A 13 12.16 -5.89 -20.75
C VAL A 13 13.38 -5.10 -21.18
N ASP A 14 13.70 -5.16 -22.49
CA ASP A 14 14.62 -4.21 -23.09
C ASP A 14 13.87 -2.90 -23.35
N VAL A 15 14.35 -1.82 -22.75
CA VAL A 15 13.66 -0.52 -22.75
C VAL A 15 13.45 0.02 -24.16
N GLU A 16 14.51 0.03 -24.98
CA GLU A 16 14.45 0.61 -26.33
C GLU A 16 13.59 -0.25 -27.26
N SER A 17 13.73 -1.57 -27.19
CA SER A 17 12.89 -2.49 -27.95
C SER A 17 11.41 -2.36 -27.56
N MET A 18 11.13 -2.23 -26.26
CA MET A 18 9.75 -2.10 -25.79
C MET A 18 9.13 -0.77 -26.21
N ARG A 19 9.88 0.33 -26.09
CA ARG A 19 9.43 1.65 -26.56
C ARG A 19 9.09 1.64 -28.05
N LYS A 20 9.94 1.00 -28.87
CA LYS A 20 9.68 0.84 -30.30
C LYS A 20 8.41 0.04 -30.58
N LYS A 21 8.19 -1.08 -29.88
CA LYS A 21 6.95 -1.87 -30.01
C LYS A 21 5.70 -1.07 -29.60
N LEU A 22 5.79 -0.25 -28.55
CA LEU A 22 4.70 0.63 -28.14
C LEU A 22 4.38 1.69 -29.20
N GLU A 23 5.40 2.23 -29.88
CA GLU A 23 5.23 3.14 -31.02
C GLU A 23 4.59 2.43 -32.22
N GLU A 24 5.00 1.19 -32.52
CA GLU A 24 4.46 0.38 -33.63
C GLU A 24 2.96 0.06 -33.47
N ILE A 25 2.48 -0.08 -32.23
CA ILE A 25 1.03 -0.26 -31.93
C ILE A 25 0.29 1.06 -31.73
N GLU A 26 0.91 2.18 -32.05
CA GLU A 26 0.35 3.53 -31.91
C GLU A 26 -0.07 3.89 -30.49
N ALA A 27 0.62 3.35 -29.46
CA ALA A 27 0.41 3.78 -28.09
C ALA A 27 0.87 5.23 -27.91
N GLU A 28 0.01 6.06 -27.32
CA GLU A 28 0.27 7.49 -27.12
C GLU A 28 1.37 7.70 -26.08
N TYR A 29 2.52 8.22 -26.47
CA TYR A 29 3.61 8.55 -25.55
C TYR A 29 3.27 9.76 -24.69
N LYS A 30 3.33 9.60 -23.37
CA LYS A 30 3.02 10.63 -22.35
C LYS A 30 4.27 11.28 -21.75
N GLY A 31 5.46 10.84 -22.14
CA GLY A 31 6.73 11.42 -21.72
C GLY A 31 7.56 10.53 -20.80
N GLN A 32 8.81 10.97 -20.62
CA GLN A 32 9.74 10.43 -19.63
C GLN A 32 9.64 11.26 -18.36
N LYS A 33 9.72 10.59 -17.21
CA LYS A 33 9.71 11.22 -15.90
C LYS A 33 10.85 10.65 -15.06
N GLU A 34 11.66 11.55 -14.50
CA GLU A 34 12.55 11.22 -13.38
C GLU A 34 11.79 11.45 -12.10
N GLN A 35 11.77 10.45 -11.24
CA GLN A 35 10.96 10.49 -10.04
C GLN A 35 11.83 10.42 -8.80
N LYS A 36 11.55 11.31 -7.85
CA LYS A 36 12.04 11.28 -6.47
C LYS A 36 10.91 10.81 -5.57
N ILE A 37 11.16 9.80 -4.77
CA ILE A 37 10.13 9.12 -4.01
C ILE A 37 10.58 9.01 -2.55
N TYR A 38 9.74 9.51 -1.64
CA TYR A 38 9.83 9.24 -0.22
C TYR A 38 8.79 8.20 0.16
N VAL A 39 9.22 7.14 0.83
CA VAL A 39 8.35 6.09 1.36
C VAL A 39 8.27 6.22 2.87
N TYR A 40 7.07 6.14 3.41
CA TYR A 40 6.82 6.25 4.84
C TYR A 40 6.14 5.00 5.35
N ASP A 41 6.53 4.58 6.55
CA ASP A 41 5.83 3.56 7.28
C ASP A 41 4.57 4.15 7.93
N ILE A 42 3.47 3.42 7.79
CA ILE A 42 2.25 3.74 8.51
C ILE A 42 2.22 2.87 9.76
N PRO A 43 1.91 3.43 10.93
CA PRO A 43 1.76 2.63 12.14
C PRO A 43 0.84 1.45 11.90
N THR A 44 1.33 0.24 12.16
CA THR A 44 0.56 -0.99 11.94
C THR A 44 -0.64 -1.05 12.87
N LEU A 45 -1.60 -1.92 12.56
CA LEU A 45 -2.78 -2.14 13.39
C LEU A 45 -2.37 -2.53 14.83
N TYR A 46 -1.33 -3.36 14.97
CA TYR A 46 -0.83 -3.78 16.28
C TYR A 46 -0.21 -2.63 17.09
N TYR A 47 0.59 -1.76 16.46
CA TYR A 47 1.17 -0.61 17.18
C TYR A 47 0.11 0.39 17.60
N ARG A 48 -0.90 0.65 16.77
CA ARG A 48 -2.04 1.49 17.14
C ARG A 48 -2.89 0.87 18.27
N TYR A 49 -3.04 -0.44 18.25
CA TYR A 49 -3.67 -1.18 19.34
C TYR A 49 -2.93 -0.99 20.66
N LEU A 50 -1.60 -1.12 20.67
CA LEU A 50 -0.78 -0.90 21.87
C LEU A 50 -0.90 0.54 22.37
N GLU A 51 -0.81 1.53 21.48
CA GLU A 51 -0.98 2.94 21.83
C GLU A 51 -2.34 3.20 22.47
N ILE A 52 -3.42 2.75 21.85
CA ILE A 52 -4.77 2.98 22.34
C ILE A 52 -4.99 2.27 23.70
N ARG A 53 -4.48 1.06 23.85
CA ARG A 53 -4.54 0.32 25.11
C ARG A 53 -3.92 1.12 26.27
N GLU A 54 -2.73 1.67 26.07
CA GLU A 54 -2.05 2.46 27.10
C GLU A 54 -2.75 3.82 27.35
N LEU A 55 -3.26 4.46 26.31
CA LEU A 55 -3.97 5.73 26.45
C LEU A 55 -5.32 5.59 27.19
N LEU A 56 -6.02 4.48 27.02
CA LEU A 56 -7.30 4.22 27.71
C LEU A 56 -7.13 3.90 29.19
N LYS A 57 -5.94 3.56 29.65
CA LYS A 57 -5.60 3.43 31.07
C LYS A 57 -5.46 4.78 31.78
N SER A 58 -5.37 5.88 31.01
CA SER A 58 -5.30 7.23 31.60
C SER A 58 -6.58 7.59 32.33
N GLU A 59 -6.46 8.17 33.53
CA GLU A 59 -7.60 8.60 34.37
C GLU A 59 -8.26 9.89 33.80
N SER A 60 -7.70 10.55 32.82
CA SER A 60 -8.25 11.79 32.24
C SER A 60 -9.45 11.51 31.33
N SER A 61 -10.63 12.01 31.70
CA SER A 61 -11.86 11.86 30.89
C SER A 61 -11.76 12.46 29.49
N ILE A 62 -10.97 13.50 29.29
CA ILE A 62 -10.74 14.13 27.97
C ILE A 62 -9.95 13.18 27.09
N ILE A 63 -8.90 12.57 27.61
CA ILE A 63 -8.05 11.61 26.89
C ILE A 63 -8.88 10.37 26.53
N ILE A 64 -9.71 9.88 27.45
CA ILE A 64 -10.57 8.70 27.22
C ILE A 64 -11.52 8.95 26.03
N ASN A 65 -12.21 10.09 25.99
CA ASN A 65 -13.19 10.37 24.93
C ASN A 65 -12.52 10.50 23.54
N ALA A 66 -11.36 11.17 23.45
CA ALA A 66 -10.60 11.26 22.20
C ALA A 66 -10.12 9.89 21.73
N ASN A 67 -9.72 9.03 22.66
CA ASN A 67 -9.21 7.70 22.34
C ASN A 67 -10.31 6.68 22.00
N LYS A 68 -11.55 6.88 22.45
CA LYS A 68 -12.70 6.09 21.99
C LYS A 68 -12.90 6.22 20.47
N LYS A 69 -12.70 7.42 19.90
CA LYS A 69 -12.77 7.59 18.45
C LYS A 69 -11.65 6.86 17.72
N LYS A 70 -10.43 6.89 18.25
CA LYS A 70 -9.31 6.09 17.72
C LYS A 70 -9.58 4.59 17.82
N LEU A 71 -10.18 4.14 18.93
CA LEU A 71 -10.55 2.75 19.12
C LEU A 71 -11.63 2.30 18.13
N GLU A 72 -12.63 3.14 17.85
CA GLU A 72 -13.64 2.85 16.84
C GLU A 72 -13.00 2.57 15.48
N VAL A 73 -12.10 3.44 15.01
CA VAL A 73 -11.37 3.24 13.75
C VAL A 73 -10.52 1.96 13.78
N LEU A 74 -9.86 1.68 14.92
CA LEU A 74 -9.05 0.47 15.09
C LEU A 74 -9.90 -0.80 14.97
N ILE A 75 -11.06 -0.85 15.66
CA ILE A 75 -11.95 -2.00 15.67
C ILE A 75 -12.55 -2.26 14.28
N LEU A 76 -12.96 -1.22 13.58
CA LEU A 76 -13.47 -1.34 12.20
C LEU A 76 -12.41 -1.93 11.27
N GLU A 77 -11.19 -1.41 11.30
CA GLU A 77 -10.11 -1.95 10.46
C GLU A 77 -9.73 -3.38 10.87
N TYR A 78 -9.71 -3.68 12.17
CA TYR A 78 -9.46 -5.04 12.66
C TYR A 78 -10.51 -6.03 12.15
N GLN A 79 -11.79 -5.66 12.19
CA GLN A 79 -12.92 -6.48 11.71
C GLN A 79 -12.79 -6.81 10.22
N ASP A 80 -12.29 -5.86 9.41
CA ASP A 80 -12.09 -6.06 7.97
C ASP A 80 -10.91 -6.98 7.64
N LEU A 81 -9.92 -7.08 8.53
CA LEU A 81 -8.66 -7.78 8.30
C LEU A 81 -8.57 -9.15 8.98
N VAL A 82 -9.28 -9.35 10.09
CA VAL A 82 -9.22 -10.59 10.88
C VAL A 82 -10.01 -11.71 10.19
N ASP A 83 -9.55 -12.95 10.41
CA ASP A 83 -10.29 -14.14 9.96
C ASP A 83 -11.65 -14.24 10.70
N ALA A 84 -12.71 -14.62 9.97
CA ALA A 84 -14.07 -14.68 10.50
C ALA A 84 -14.23 -15.67 11.67
N ASP A 85 -13.52 -16.80 11.64
CA ASP A 85 -13.57 -17.81 12.70
C ASP A 85 -12.91 -17.27 13.97
N GLU A 86 -11.79 -16.55 13.80
CA GLU A 86 -11.08 -15.92 14.93
C GLU A 86 -11.89 -14.77 15.52
N LEU A 87 -12.51 -13.95 14.68
CA LEU A 87 -13.41 -12.89 15.14
C LEU A 87 -14.56 -13.47 15.95
N SER A 88 -15.22 -14.51 15.45
CA SER A 88 -16.32 -15.21 16.13
C SER A 88 -15.89 -15.81 17.49
N LEU A 89 -14.65 -16.32 17.58
CA LEU A 89 -14.11 -16.83 18.82
C LEU A 89 -13.97 -15.73 19.89
N ILE A 90 -13.46 -14.56 19.49
CA ILE A 90 -13.31 -13.40 20.36
C ILE A 90 -14.68 -12.89 20.81
N GLU A 91 -15.61 -12.71 19.89
CA GLU A 91 -16.98 -12.27 20.16
C GLU A 91 -17.68 -13.17 21.18
N LYS A 92 -17.60 -14.49 20.97
CA LYS A 92 -18.15 -15.49 21.87
C LYS A 92 -17.54 -15.43 23.26
N GLN A 93 -16.22 -15.25 23.35
CA GLN A 93 -15.51 -15.20 24.64
C GLN A 93 -15.95 -14.02 25.50
N PHE A 94 -16.25 -12.87 24.88
CA PHE A 94 -16.66 -11.66 25.56
C PHE A 94 -18.17 -11.44 25.58
N GLY A 95 -18.96 -12.40 25.08
CA GLY A 95 -20.42 -12.32 25.04
C GLY A 95 -20.92 -11.17 24.16
N LEU A 96 -20.20 -10.88 23.07
CA LEU A 96 -20.54 -9.85 22.08
C LEU A 96 -21.30 -10.50 20.92
N LYS A 97 -22.32 -9.82 20.38
CA LYS A 97 -22.95 -10.19 19.11
C LYS A 97 -22.16 -9.69 17.91
N SER A 98 -21.42 -8.63 18.11
CA SER A 98 -20.45 -8.06 17.20
C SER A 98 -19.34 -7.41 18.01
N ILE A 99 -18.10 -7.44 17.51
CA ILE A 99 -16.96 -6.80 18.18
C ILE A 99 -17.19 -5.31 18.41
N ASN A 100 -18.02 -4.66 17.57
CA ASN A 100 -18.38 -3.24 17.73
C ASN A 100 -19.11 -2.95 19.03
N GLU A 101 -19.80 -3.92 19.65
CA GLU A 101 -20.45 -3.73 20.95
C GLU A 101 -19.46 -3.39 22.07
N ILE A 102 -18.16 -3.68 21.89
CA ILE A 102 -17.13 -3.30 22.87
C ILE A 102 -17.04 -1.77 23.03
N LEU A 103 -17.38 -1.00 21.98
CA LEU A 103 -17.35 0.46 21.99
C LEU A 103 -18.42 1.07 22.92
N GLU A 104 -19.47 0.31 23.21
CA GLU A 104 -20.58 0.71 24.09
C GLU A 104 -20.33 0.35 25.57
N ARG A 105 -19.28 -0.43 25.84
CA ARG A 105 -18.91 -0.86 27.19
C ARG A 105 -18.24 0.25 27.98
N SER A 106 -18.18 0.07 29.31
CA SER A 106 -17.41 0.95 30.17
C SER A 106 -15.93 0.94 29.83
N THR A 107 -15.21 1.99 30.18
CA THR A 107 -13.76 2.08 29.93
C THR A 107 -13.00 0.92 30.56
N ASN A 108 -13.37 0.49 31.75
CA ASN A 108 -12.72 -0.64 32.44
C ASN A 108 -12.94 -1.96 31.68
N GLU A 109 -14.13 -2.18 31.13
CA GLU A 109 -14.40 -3.36 30.29
C GLU A 109 -13.63 -3.32 28.98
N ILE A 110 -13.53 -2.14 28.35
CA ILE A 110 -12.72 -1.94 27.13
C ILE A 110 -11.24 -2.22 27.42
N VAL A 111 -10.69 -1.69 28.49
CA VAL A 111 -9.30 -1.94 28.90
C VAL A 111 -9.08 -3.43 29.16
N SER A 112 -9.98 -4.08 29.90
CA SER A 112 -9.92 -5.53 30.18
C SER A 112 -9.97 -6.35 28.89
N PHE A 113 -10.78 -5.95 27.90
CA PHE A 113 -10.82 -6.56 26.59
C PHE A 113 -9.48 -6.42 25.86
N LEU A 114 -8.92 -5.21 25.79
CA LEU A 114 -7.64 -4.94 25.13
C LEU A 114 -6.44 -5.59 25.84
N GLU A 115 -6.50 -5.85 27.13
CA GLU A 115 -5.45 -6.55 27.91
C GLU A 115 -5.57 -8.08 27.84
N ASN A 116 -6.64 -8.59 27.25
CA ASN A 116 -6.82 -10.02 27.15
C ASN A 116 -5.79 -10.65 26.18
N SER A 117 -5.16 -11.72 26.63
CA SER A 117 -4.07 -12.38 25.88
C SER A 117 -4.50 -12.93 24.50
N ILE A 118 -5.77 -13.32 24.34
CA ILE A 118 -6.30 -13.80 23.07
C ILE A 118 -6.47 -12.64 22.10
N VAL A 119 -7.00 -11.50 22.58
CA VAL A 119 -7.14 -10.28 21.79
C VAL A 119 -5.76 -9.75 21.37
N GLU A 120 -4.81 -9.65 22.31
CA GLU A 120 -3.45 -9.22 22.01
C GLU A 120 -2.78 -10.14 21.00
N LYS A 121 -2.90 -11.46 21.15
CA LYS A 121 -2.34 -12.44 20.21
C LYS A 121 -2.93 -12.28 18.82
N SER A 122 -4.20 -11.96 18.72
CA SER A 122 -4.88 -11.73 17.45
C SER A 122 -4.38 -10.44 16.79
N PHE A 123 -4.37 -9.31 17.50
CA PHE A 123 -3.81 -8.06 16.97
C PHE A 123 -2.33 -8.17 16.61
N LYS A 124 -1.55 -9.00 17.31
CA LYS A 124 -0.11 -9.20 17.04
C LYS A 124 0.17 -9.80 15.66
N LYS A 125 -0.80 -10.46 15.03
CA LYS A 125 -0.69 -10.93 13.64
C LYS A 125 -0.52 -9.79 12.64
N PHE A 126 -0.96 -8.58 13.02
CA PHE A 126 -0.87 -7.36 12.23
C PHE A 126 0.30 -6.46 12.67
N MET A 127 1.40 -7.06 13.11
CA MET A 127 2.61 -6.34 13.51
C MET A 127 3.35 -5.75 12.31
N ILE A 128 3.23 -6.38 11.14
CA ILE A 128 3.84 -5.95 9.89
C ILE A 128 2.73 -5.57 8.93
N ASN A 129 2.79 -4.35 8.40
CA ASN A 129 1.85 -3.85 7.41
C ASN A 129 2.52 -3.78 6.03
N GLU A 130 2.80 -4.94 5.44
CA GLU A 130 3.40 -5.04 4.10
C GLU A 130 2.45 -4.59 2.99
N ASN A 131 1.15 -4.50 3.29
CA ASN A 131 0.11 -4.26 2.29
C ASN A 131 -0.35 -2.79 2.21
N LYS A 132 0.13 -1.92 3.11
CA LYS A 132 -0.29 -0.51 3.17
C LYS A 132 0.90 0.40 3.45
N TRP A 133 1.07 1.44 2.64
CA TRP A 133 2.14 2.43 2.81
C TRP A 133 1.71 3.80 2.31
N LEU A 134 2.46 4.82 2.73
CA LEU A 134 2.34 6.18 2.25
C LEU A 134 3.55 6.51 1.37
N ARG A 135 3.32 7.18 0.27
CA ARG A 135 4.34 7.59 -0.69
C ARG A 135 4.18 9.05 -1.03
N LEU A 136 5.24 9.82 -0.95
CA LEU A 136 5.33 11.17 -1.49
C LEU A 136 6.27 11.14 -2.69
N ARG A 137 5.76 11.51 -3.87
CA ARG A 137 6.48 11.36 -5.14
C ARG A 137 6.49 12.67 -5.91
N GLN A 138 7.66 13.12 -6.26
CA GLN A 138 7.85 14.17 -7.25
C GLN A 138 8.12 13.56 -8.62
N SER A 139 7.40 14.02 -9.65
CA SER A 139 7.59 13.70 -11.06
C SER A 139 7.60 15.01 -11.83
N ASN A 140 8.77 15.46 -12.26
CA ASN A 140 8.95 16.82 -12.80
C ASN A 140 8.43 17.85 -11.79
N ASP A 141 7.49 18.70 -12.19
CA ASP A 141 6.94 19.79 -11.36
C ASP A 141 5.74 19.33 -10.48
N LYS A 142 5.28 18.09 -10.65
CA LYS A 142 4.13 17.57 -9.94
C LYS A 142 4.53 16.74 -8.72
N VAL A 143 3.96 17.05 -7.56
CA VAL A 143 4.19 16.31 -6.32
C VAL A 143 2.87 15.68 -5.86
N LEU A 144 2.91 14.37 -5.63
CA LEU A 144 1.76 13.56 -5.24
C LEU A 144 2.01 12.86 -3.92
N LEU A 145 1.05 12.99 -3.01
CA LEU A 145 1.00 12.21 -1.78
C LEU A 145 -0.05 11.11 -1.94
N THR A 146 0.40 9.86 -1.85
CA THR A 146 -0.39 8.69 -2.18
C THR A 146 -0.41 7.70 -1.03
N SER A 147 -1.59 7.27 -0.61
CA SER A 147 -1.77 6.08 0.24
C SER A 147 -2.15 4.89 -0.64
N LYS A 148 -1.40 3.81 -0.56
CA LYS A 148 -1.67 2.55 -1.27
C LYS A 148 -2.01 1.44 -0.28
N HIS A 149 -3.02 0.64 -0.62
CA HIS A 149 -3.40 -0.54 0.15
C HIS A 149 -3.67 -1.70 -0.81
N ILE A 150 -2.85 -2.74 -0.73
CA ILE A 150 -3.05 -3.96 -1.51
C ILE A 150 -4.16 -4.77 -0.84
N LEU A 151 -5.23 -5.01 -1.59
CA LEU A 151 -6.34 -5.85 -1.15
C LEU A 151 -6.05 -7.29 -1.56
N GLU A 152 -5.76 -8.16 -0.60
CA GLU A 152 -5.61 -9.59 -0.86
C GLU A 152 -6.95 -10.19 -1.30
N LYS A 153 -7.04 -10.60 -2.57
CA LYS A 153 -8.08 -11.54 -3.02
C LYS A 153 -7.43 -12.87 -3.34
N LYS A 154 -7.77 -13.89 -2.59
CA LYS A 154 -7.41 -15.28 -2.90
C LYS A 154 -7.94 -15.60 -4.31
N ASN A 155 -7.03 -16.02 -5.22
CA ASN A 155 -7.31 -16.56 -6.57
C ASN A 155 -7.53 -15.58 -7.73
N THR A 156 -6.86 -14.43 -7.77
CA THR A 156 -6.81 -13.62 -9.00
C THR A 156 -5.36 -13.46 -9.48
N ASN A 157 -5.17 -13.48 -10.80
CA ASN A 157 -3.87 -13.21 -11.44
C ASN A 157 -3.52 -11.71 -11.42
N PHE A 158 -4.36 -10.87 -10.81
CA PHE A 158 -4.22 -9.42 -10.76
C PHE A 158 -4.12 -8.95 -9.31
N GLN A 159 -3.25 -8.00 -9.06
CA GLN A 159 -3.18 -7.29 -7.79
C GLN A 159 -4.28 -6.22 -7.75
N ASN A 160 -5.11 -6.25 -6.72
CA ASN A 160 -6.08 -5.19 -6.47
C ASN A 160 -5.46 -4.19 -5.49
N VAL A 161 -5.31 -2.95 -5.93
CA VAL A 161 -4.74 -1.87 -5.12
C VAL A 161 -5.79 -0.80 -4.90
N LEU A 162 -6.07 -0.48 -3.64
CA LEU A 162 -6.86 0.69 -3.27
C LEU A 162 -5.90 1.88 -3.14
N GLU A 163 -6.08 2.88 -4.00
CA GLU A 163 -5.23 4.06 -4.02
C GLU A 163 -6.02 5.33 -3.69
N THR A 164 -5.45 6.17 -2.82
CA THR A 164 -5.94 7.52 -2.56
C THR A 164 -4.79 8.48 -2.76
N GLU A 165 -4.93 9.39 -3.70
CA GLU A 165 -3.88 10.32 -4.11
C GLU A 165 -4.35 11.76 -4.07
N ILE A 166 -3.49 12.66 -3.59
CA ILE A 166 -3.69 14.12 -3.62
C ILE A 166 -2.43 14.80 -4.15
N GLU A 167 -2.62 15.91 -4.85
CA GLU A 167 -1.54 16.78 -5.26
C GLU A 167 -1.19 17.74 -4.12
N VAL A 168 0.12 17.92 -3.88
CA VAL A 168 0.67 18.82 -2.87
C VAL A 168 1.69 19.78 -3.50
N SER A 169 1.94 20.90 -2.86
CA SER A 169 2.75 22.00 -3.44
C SER A 169 4.26 21.73 -3.45
N SER A 170 4.78 20.96 -2.50
CA SER A 170 6.23 20.79 -2.30
C SER A 170 6.57 19.43 -1.71
N LEU A 171 7.61 18.80 -2.25
CA LEU A 171 8.15 17.54 -1.72
C LEU A 171 8.73 17.75 -0.31
N GLU A 172 9.55 18.77 -0.14
CA GLU A 172 10.27 19.04 1.11
C GLU A 172 9.32 19.49 2.22
N GLU A 173 8.42 20.46 1.94
CA GLU A 173 7.48 20.96 2.95
C GLU A 173 6.49 19.88 3.40
N THR A 174 6.02 19.04 2.47
CA THR A 174 5.13 17.92 2.80
C THR A 174 5.88 16.87 3.64
N ASN A 175 7.14 16.57 3.31
CA ASN A 175 7.96 15.69 4.13
C ASN A 175 8.13 16.24 5.56
N LEU A 176 8.47 17.52 5.71
CA LEU A 176 8.60 18.16 7.01
C LEU A 176 7.30 18.13 7.82
N LEU A 177 6.16 18.34 7.15
CA LEU A 177 4.84 18.23 7.79
C LEU A 177 4.59 16.80 8.30
N LEU A 178 4.84 15.78 7.50
CA LEU A 178 4.66 14.38 7.90
C LEU A 178 5.58 14.01 9.08
N GLU A 179 6.85 14.41 9.02
CA GLU A 179 7.80 14.18 10.11
C GLU A 179 7.39 14.90 11.40
N SER A 180 6.85 16.12 11.31
CA SER A 180 6.39 16.91 12.47
C SER A 180 5.22 16.26 13.22
N ILE A 181 4.42 15.44 12.54
CA ILE A 181 3.31 14.68 13.14
C ILE A 181 3.66 13.22 13.43
N GLY A 182 4.96 12.87 13.36
CA GLY A 182 5.47 11.54 13.75
C GLY A 182 5.47 10.49 12.63
N ILE A 183 5.22 10.88 11.37
CA ILE A 183 5.31 9.98 10.22
C ILE A 183 6.70 10.15 9.59
N ALA A 184 7.64 9.34 10.03
CA ALA A 184 9.02 9.42 9.58
C ALA A 184 9.23 8.76 8.21
N LYS A 185 10.05 9.40 7.39
CA LYS A 185 10.50 8.84 6.12
C LYS A 185 11.37 7.60 6.37
N ARG A 186 10.94 6.46 5.80
CA ARG A 186 11.71 5.21 5.83
C ARG A 186 12.85 5.23 4.82
N SER A 187 12.55 5.59 3.56
CA SER A 187 13.54 5.57 2.49
C SER A 187 13.31 6.67 1.45
N TYR A 188 14.41 7.04 0.80
CA TYR A 188 14.44 7.82 -0.43
C TYR A 188 14.71 6.90 -1.61
N GLN A 189 13.96 7.04 -2.71
CA GLN A 189 14.08 6.21 -3.88
C GLN A 189 14.03 7.05 -5.15
N GLU A 190 14.76 6.62 -6.18
CA GLU A 190 14.70 7.20 -7.51
C GLU A 190 14.21 6.16 -8.51
N LYS A 191 13.53 6.63 -9.56
CA LYS A 191 13.24 5.82 -10.73
C LYS A 191 13.05 6.67 -11.97
N ILE A 192 13.31 6.07 -13.13
CA ILE A 192 13.00 6.63 -14.43
C ILE A 192 11.80 5.86 -15.00
N ARG A 193 10.82 6.60 -15.53
CA ARG A 193 9.58 6.05 -16.06
C ARG A 193 9.27 6.62 -17.42
N TYR A 194 8.97 5.74 -18.39
CA TYR A 194 8.39 6.11 -19.67
C TYR A 194 6.91 5.74 -19.64
N SER A 195 6.03 6.73 -19.81
CA SER A 195 4.58 6.55 -19.73
C SER A 195 3.95 6.56 -21.11
N TYR A 196 3.01 5.63 -21.34
CA TYR A 196 2.23 5.50 -22.56
C TYR A 196 0.77 5.26 -22.20
N LYS A 197 -0.12 5.52 -23.17
CA LYS A 197 -1.54 5.19 -23.08
C LYS A 197 -1.96 4.42 -24.32
N TYR A 198 -2.67 3.32 -24.14
CA TYR A 198 -3.28 2.54 -25.18
C TYR A 198 -4.73 2.22 -24.84
N LYS A 199 -5.70 2.76 -25.58
CA LYS A 199 -7.13 2.67 -25.23
C LYS A 199 -7.38 3.14 -23.80
N SER A 200 -7.92 2.25 -22.93
CA SER A 200 -8.11 2.51 -21.50
C SER A 200 -6.92 2.16 -20.62
N ALA A 201 -5.89 1.50 -21.18
CA ALA A 201 -4.72 1.05 -20.41
C ALA A 201 -3.70 2.18 -20.26
N GLU A 202 -3.13 2.28 -19.06
CA GLU A 202 -1.90 3.00 -18.79
C GLU A 202 -0.75 2.01 -18.81
N ILE A 203 0.33 2.36 -19.54
CA ILE A 203 1.48 1.48 -19.72
C ILE A 203 2.71 2.25 -19.29
N GLU A 204 3.53 1.64 -18.45
CA GLU A 204 4.69 2.29 -17.88
C GLU A 204 5.92 1.38 -17.98
N VAL A 205 7.00 1.86 -18.59
CA VAL A 205 8.28 1.16 -18.59
C VAL A 205 9.14 1.78 -17.51
N ASP A 206 9.39 1.01 -16.46
CA ASP A 206 10.05 1.44 -15.23
C ASP A 206 11.50 0.94 -15.18
N ILE A 207 12.41 1.85 -14.89
CA ILE A 207 13.82 1.58 -14.59
C ILE A 207 14.07 1.96 -13.14
N TRP A 208 14.49 0.99 -12.34
CA TRP A 208 14.83 1.16 -10.94
C TRP A 208 16.30 0.83 -10.70
N PRO A 209 16.96 1.46 -9.73
CA PRO A 209 18.31 1.06 -9.34
C PRO A 209 18.36 -0.42 -8.96
N LEU A 210 19.40 -1.14 -9.37
CA LEU A 210 19.67 -2.55 -9.05
C LEU A 210 18.62 -3.57 -9.57
N LEU A 211 17.53 -3.12 -10.20
CA LEU A 211 16.56 -4.00 -10.86
C LEU A 211 16.71 -3.95 -12.38
N LYS A 212 16.42 -5.06 -13.03
CA LYS A 212 16.18 -5.05 -14.47
C LYS A 212 14.89 -4.30 -14.78
N PRO A 213 14.84 -3.54 -15.89
CA PRO A 213 13.63 -2.83 -16.29
C PRO A 213 12.43 -3.76 -16.43
N TYR A 214 11.27 -3.27 -16.08
CA TYR A 214 10.01 -3.97 -16.29
C TYR A 214 8.96 -3.03 -16.89
N MET A 215 7.94 -3.58 -17.49
CA MET A 215 6.78 -2.85 -17.99
C MET A 215 5.59 -3.17 -17.11
N GLU A 216 4.86 -2.15 -16.68
CA GLU A 216 3.62 -2.21 -15.91
C GLU A 216 2.46 -1.86 -16.83
N ILE A 217 1.39 -2.65 -16.79
CA ILE A 217 0.13 -2.37 -17.48
C ILE A 217 -0.96 -2.29 -16.45
N GLU A 218 -1.60 -1.14 -16.36
CA GLU A 218 -2.74 -0.88 -15.49
C GLU A 218 -3.99 -0.69 -16.34
N CYS A 219 -5.02 -1.54 -16.13
CA CYS A 219 -6.29 -1.45 -16.84
C CYS A 219 -7.38 -2.23 -16.12
N ASP A 220 -8.60 -1.69 -16.07
CA ASP A 220 -9.77 -2.41 -15.54
C ASP A 220 -10.27 -3.50 -16.49
N ASP A 221 -9.98 -3.39 -17.79
CA ASP A 221 -10.40 -4.34 -18.83
C ASP A 221 -9.32 -5.39 -19.11
N GLU A 222 -9.57 -6.61 -18.67
CA GLU A 222 -8.66 -7.76 -18.89
C GLU A 222 -8.46 -8.10 -20.38
N ASN A 223 -9.43 -7.80 -21.25
CA ASN A 223 -9.27 -8.04 -22.68
C ASN A 223 -8.23 -7.11 -23.28
N THR A 224 -8.20 -5.84 -22.85
CA THR A 224 -7.18 -4.88 -23.26
C THR A 224 -5.79 -5.30 -22.76
N ILE A 225 -5.67 -5.85 -21.55
CA ILE A 225 -4.40 -6.39 -21.05
C ILE A 225 -3.92 -7.56 -21.92
N ASN A 226 -4.81 -8.52 -22.20
CA ASN A 226 -4.48 -9.69 -23.03
C ASN A 226 -4.11 -9.29 -24.49
N GLU A 227 -4.81 -8.31 -25.03
CA GLU A 227 -4.49 -7.74 -26.35
C GLU A 227 -3.08 -7.13 -26.36
N LEU A 228 -2.71 -6.35 -25.33
CA LEU A 228 -1.37 -5.76 -25.20
C LEU A 228 -0.28 -6.82 -25.07
N ILE A 229 -0.50 -7.88 -24.29
CA ILE A 229 0.44 -9.00 -24.17
C ILE A 229 0.70 -9.63 -25.53
N TYR A 230 -0.33 -9.77 -26.37
CA TYR A 230 -0.21 -10.31 -27.72
C TYR A 230 0.48 -9.34 -28.68
N LEU A 231 0.03 -8.08 -28.76
CA LEU A 231 0.56 -7.07 -29.67
C LEU A 231 2.03 -6.75 -29.40
N LEU A 232 2.43 -6.70 -28.14
CA LEU A 232 3.81 -6.43 -27.73
C LEU A 232 4.70 -7.68 -27.77
N ASP A 233 4.12 -8.85 -28.12
CA ASP A 233 4.83 -10.13 -28.18
C ASP A 233 5.64 -10.41 -26.91
N VAL A 234 4.95 -10.34 -25.77
CA VAL A 234 5.57 -10.54 -24.42
C VAL A 234 5.01 -11.77 -23.68
N LYS A 235 4.24 -12.63 -24.36
CA LYS A 235 3.63 -13.83 -23.78
C LYS A 235 4.65 -14.85 -23.22
N GLU A 236 5.88 -14.85 -23.76
CA GLU A 236 6.98 -15.71 -23.28
C GLU A 236 7.78 -15.05 -22.14
N LYS A 237 7.49 -13.80 -21.80
CA LYS A 237 8.08 -13.11 -20.65
C LYS A 237 7.42 -13.54 -19.35
N GLU A 238 8.12 -13.36 -18.26
CA GLU A 238 7.54 -13.57 -16.93
C GLU A 238 6.56 -12.43 -16.62
N ILE A 239 5.29 -12.76 -16.42
CA ILE A 239 4.22 -11.84 -16.07
C ILE A 239 3.80 -12.09 -14.62
N VAL A 240 3.83 -11.06 -13.80
CA VAL A 240 3.57 -11.16 -12.36
C VAL A 240 2.66 -10.03 -11.87
N SER A 241 2.01 -10.27 -10.73
CA SER A 241 1.24 -9.26 -9.97
C SER A 241 1.97 -8.90 -8.67
N LEU A 242 3.30 -8.82 -8.72
CA LEU A 242 4.13 -8.49 -7.57
C LEU A 242 4.34 -6.98 -7.47
N ASN A 243 4.41 -6.46 -6.24
CA ASN A 243 4.86 -5.10 -6.04
C ASN A 243 6.39 -4.98 -6.21
N THR A 244 6.90 -3.76 -6.34
CA THR A 244 8.34 -3.50 -6.57
C THR A 244 9.22 -4.07 -5.45
N GLU A 245 8.76 -4.01 -4.21
CA GLU A 245 9.47 -4.58 -3.06
C GLU A 245 9.63 -6.09 -3.15
N GLN A 246 8.57 -6.80 -3.57
CA GLN A 246 8.62 -8.24 -3.80
C GLN A 246 9.57 -8.60 -4.95
N LEU A 247 9.72 -7.73 -5.97
CA LEU A 247 10.71 -7.91 -7.03
C LEU A 247 12.13 -7.81 -6.49
N TYR A 248 12.44 -6.85 -5.60
CA TYR A 248 13.73 -6.77 -4.93
C TYR A 248 14.02 -7.98 -4.05
N LYS A 249 13.01 -8.46 -3.29
CA LYS A 249 13.15 -9.69 -2.48
C LYS A 249 13.55 -10.90 -3.32
N ARG A 250 13.08 -11.03 -4.57
CA ARG A 250 13.47 -12.11 -5.49
C ARG A 250 14.96 -12.13 -5.86
N ILE A 251 15.60 -10.97 -5.84
CA ILE A 251 17.03 -10.81 -6.08
C ILE A 251 17.84 -10.65 -4.80
N ASN A 252 17.25 -11.06 -3.65
CA ASN A 252 17.85 -11.02 -2.32
C ASN A 252 18.23 -9.61 -1.83
N ILE A 253 17.48 -8.59 -2.27
CA ILE A 253 17.61 -7.22 -1.78
C ILE A 253 16.40 -6.92 -0.88
N ASP A 254 16.68 -6.55 0.36
CA ASP A 254 15.68 -6.04 1.29
C ASP A 254 15.66 -4.51 1.25
N VAL A 255 14.70 -3.94 0.52
CA VAL A 255 14.55 -2.47 0.41
C VAL A 255 14.09 -1.82 1.70
N HIS A 256 13.54 -2.58 2.67
CA HIS A 256 13.20 -2.05 3.99
C HIS A 256 14.45 -1.70 4.82
N SER A 257 15.55 -2.38 4.59
CA SER A 257 16.83 -2.10 5.25
C SER A 257 17.61 -0.93 4.61
N MET A 258 17.14 -0.41 3.47
CA MET A 258 17.82 0.64 2.71
C MET A 258 17.19 2.00 2.98
N SER A 259 17.99 2.96 3.47
CA SER A 259 17.57 4.37 3.59
C SER A 259 17.56 5.10 2.25
N GLU A 260 18.34 4.65 1.27
CA GLU A 260 18.43 5.24 -0.07
C GLU A 260 18.51 4.14 -1.14
N LEU A 261 17.77 4.35 -2.24
CA LEU A 261 17.77 3.54 -3.44
C LEU A 261 17.83 4.48 -4.65
N LYS A 262 19.04 4.75 -5.14
CA LYS A 262 19.32 5.76 -6.18
C LYS A 262 20.29 5.23 -7.23
N PHE A 263 20.26 5.85 -8.41
CA PHE A 263 21.21 5.57 -9.52
C PHE A 263 22.63 5.99 -9.23
#